data_94e2c44702d533f9bdbe8c3914ca27c8
#
_entry.id   94e2c44702d533f9bdbe8c3914ca27c8
#
_cell.length_a   1.000
_cell.length_b   1.000
_cell.length_c   1.000
_cell.angle_alpha   90.00
_cell.angle_beta   90.00
_cell.angle_gamma   90.00
#
_symmetry.space_group_name_H-M   'P 1'
#
loop_
_entity.id
_entity.type
_entity.pdbx_description
1 polymer ?
#
loop_
_entity_poly.entity_id
_entity_poly.type
_entity_poly.pdbx_seq_one_letter_code
_entity_poly.pdbx_strand_id
1 'polypeptide(L)'
;NSPKYLGGESYGTTRTAMVVRELEGATYNDVGLNGLILISTILDFAAREPTPGNEMAYVMALPNMATAAYYHGKAQAPSVEAIAEQARQFAIGPYATALMKGQDLPAAERASVRAELSRLTGLSEAFLDQAELRVTDQRFYKELLRDRGLTIGRLDSRYTGTDYDDAGEYPDNDPSFYGIDAGYTAAINAWTRGTLGFETDREYQAIGSDPGRYWDWTLPSRGRGAYLNVAPFIGDAMRQNSQLRTFVGQGWYDFATPFFGAEYSLNRVGIPQDRVEFHYYDAGHMMYIRDEDRAKLSRDIRAFIRAR
;
A
#
# COMPACT_ATOMS: atom_id res chain seq x y z
N ASN A 1 1.20 26.15 -22.29
CA ASN A 1 -0.06 26.36 -21.55
C ASN A 1 -0.93 25.09 -21.41
N SER A 2 -0.38 23.88 -21.63
CA SER A 2 -1.13 22.62 -21.42
C SER A 2 -1.19 22.29 -19.93
N PRO A 3 -2.32 21.76 -19.43
CA PRO A 3 -2.40 21.21 -18.10
C PRO A 3 -1.33 20.13 -17.87
N LYS A 4 -0.73 20.14 -16.69
CA LYS A 4 0.35 19.24 -16.33
C LYS A 4 -0.07 18.34 -15.18
N TYR A 5 0.08 17.03 -15.39
CA TYR A 5 -0.18 16.01 -14.40
C TYR A 5 1.08 15.19 -14.16
N LEU A 6 1.34 14.87 -12.92
CA LEU A 6 2.43 14.00 -12.53
C LEU A 6 1.83 12.73 -11.92
N GLY A 7 2.27 11.57 -12.41
CA GLY A 7 1.73 10.29 -11.94
C GLY A 7 2.83 9.33 -11.50
N GLY A 8 2.51 8.48 -10.54
CA GLY A 8 3.36 7.42 -10.08
C GLY A 8 2.56 6.26 -9.49
N GLU A 9 3.14 5.08 -9.55
CA GLU A 9 2.63 3.86 -8.95
C GLU A 9 3.66 3.32 -7.96
N SER A 10 3.19 2.78 -6.82
CA SER A 10 4.04 2.15 -5.83
C SER A 10 5.13 3.12 -5.33
N TYR A 11 6.42 2.74 -5.32
CA TYR A 11 7.52 3.65 -5.06
C TYR A 11 7.49 4.91 -5.97
N GLY A 12 6.92 4.80 -7.17
CA GLY A 12 6.73 5.95 -8.05
C GLY A 12 5.90 7.09 -7.41
N THR A 13 5.05 6.80 -6.42
CA THR A 13 4.32 7.82 -5.66
C THR A 13 5.23 8.56 -4.69
N THR A 14 6.17 7.87 -4.04
CA THR A 14 7.26 8.47 -3.25
C THR A 14 8.10 9.39 -4.13
N ARG A 15 8.50 8.91 -5.32
CA ARG A 15 9.26 9.70 -6.30
C ARG A 15 8.45 10.89 -6.80
N THR A 16 7.15 10.72 -7.04
CA THR A 16 6.25 11.82 -7.42
C THR A 16 6.27 12.95 -6.40
N ALA A 17 6.16 12.64 -5.11
CA ALA A 17 6.23 13.64 -4.04
C ALA A 17 7.60 14.38 -4.01
N MET A 18 8.70 13.66 -4.26
CA MET A 18 10.03 14.28 -4.36
C MET A 18 10.13 15.22 -5.57
N VAL A 19 9.61 14.79 -6.73
CA VAL A 19 9.60 15.62 -7.95
C VAL A 19 8.71 16.84 -7.76
N VAL A 20 7.55 16.71 -7.12
CA VAL A 20 6.66 17.84 -6.78
C VAL A 20 7.41 18.89 -5.98
N ARG A 21 8.18 18.49 -4.97
CA ARG A 21 9.01 19.41 -4.18
C ARG A 21 9.97 20.23 -5.04
N GLU A 22 10.59 19.59 -6.04
CA GLU A 22 11.55 20.27 -6.92
C GLU A 22 10.85 21.16 -7.98
N LEU A 23 9.62 20.83 -8.38
CA LEU A 23 8.88 21.57 -9.39
C LEU A 23 8.07 22.74 -8.81
N GLU A 24 7.56 22.62 -7.60
CA GLU A 24 6.65 23.60 -6.98
C GLU A 24 7.19 24.16 -5.64
N GLY A 25 8.39 23.81 -5.24
CA GLY A 25 9.01 24.25 -3.99
C GLY A 25 10.21 25.18 -4.19
N ALA A 26 10.56 25.46 -5.43
CA ALA A 26 11.64 26.36 -5.77
C ALA A 26 11.15 27.82 -5.87
N THR A 27 12.06 28.74 -5.88
CA THR A 27 11.79 30.14 -6.09
C THR A 27 11.97 30.48 -7.58
N TYR A 28 11.04 31.15 -8.23
CA TYR A 28 11.09 31.71 -9.58
C TYR A 28 11.10 30.79 -10.80
N ASN A 29 11.29 29.46 -10.61
CA ASN A 29 11.30 28.51 -11.73
C ASN A 29 10.25 27.40 -11.55
N ASP A 30 9.18 27.68 -10.82
CA ASP A 30 8.14 26.70 -10.54
C ASP A 30 7.40 26.29 -11.81
N VAL A 31 7.10 25.01 -11.88
CA VAL A 31 6.27 24.41 -12.93
C VAL A 31 4.92 24.09 -12.33
N GLY A 32 3.95 24.97 -12.55
CA GLY A 32 2.60 24.78 -12.01
C GLY A 32 1.97 23.49 -12.49
N LEU A 33 1.66 22.61 -11.54
CA LEU A 33 0.98 21.34 -11.76
C LEU A 33 -0.52 21.49 -11.56
N ASN A 34 -1.31 20.74 -12.34
CA ASN A 34 -2.77 20.71 -12.23
C ASN A 34 -3.26 19.52 -11.39
N GLY A 35 -2.49 18.44 -11.35
CA GLY A 35 -2.88 17.29 -10.56
C GLY A 35 -1.80 16.26 -10.38
N LEU A 36 -1.93 15.49 -9.29
CA LEU A 36 -1.15 14.31 -8.99
C LEU A 36 -2.04 13.08 -9.15
N ILE A 37 -1.49 12.02 -9.72
CA ILE A 37 -2.18 10.73 -9.90
C ILE A 37 -1.32 9.69 -9.19
N LEU A 38 -1.74 9.30 -8.00
CA LEU A 38 -1.02 8.38 -7.13
C LEU A 38 -1.75 7.03 -7.11
N ILE A 39 -1.08 5.99 -7.59
CA ILE A 39 -1.63 4.64 -7.68
C ILE A 39 -0.85 3.73 -6.74
N SER A 40 -1.57 2.95 -5.92
CA SER A 40 -0.94 2.04 -4.95
C SER A 40 0.12 2.77 -4.13
N THR A 41 -0.34 3.71 -3.35
CA THR A 41 0.45 4.82 -2.79
C THR A 41 1.25 4.44 -1.57
N ILE A 42 2.53 4.84 -1.55
CA ILE A 42 3.37 4.83 -0.35
C ILE A 42 4.14 6.16 -0.22
N LEU A 43 3.90 6.89 0.86
CA LEU A 43 4.49 8.20 1.13
C LEU A 43 5.16 8.29 2.50
N ASP A 44 4.71 7.48 3.46
CA ASP A 44 5.27 7.39 4.81
C ASP A 44 5.62 5.93 5.13
N PHE A 45 6.92 5.64 5.17
CA PHE A 45 7.41 4.27 5.41
C PHE A 45 7.25 3.83 6.87
N ALA A 46 7.05 4.76 7.81
CA ALA A 46 6.68 4.38 9.18
C ALA A 46 5.34 3.64 9.23
N ALA A 47 4.42 3.95 8.32
CA ALA A 47 3.13 3.26 8.20
C ALA A 47 3.24 1.82 7.66
N ARG A 48 4.44 1.37 7.24
CA ARG A 48 4.67 0.11 6.53
C ARG A 48 5.69 -0.81 7.18
N GLU A 49 6.70 -0.25 7.86
CA GLU A 49 7.85 -1.02 8.36
C GLU A 49 7.64 -1.53 9.80
N PRO A 50 7.36 -2.83 10.01
CA PRO A 50 7.06 -3.39 11.33
C PRO A 50 8.36 -3.68 12.12
N THR A 51 9.08 -2.62 12.48
CA THR A 51 10.27 -2.73 13.32
C THR A 51 9.92 -2.63 14.81
N PRO A 52 10.73 -3.20 15.71
CA PRO A 52 10.49 -3.08 17.15
C PRO A 52 10.30 -1.63 17.61
N GLY A 53 9.19 -1.36 18.27
CA GLY A 53 8.83 -0.01 18.73
C GLY A 53 8.06 0.83 17.72
N ASN A 54 7.85 0.35 16.49
CA ASN A 54 6.96 0.98 15.52
C ASN A 54 5.59 0.30 15.50
N GLU A 55 4.73 0.69 16.41
CA GLU A 55 3.36 0.16 16.52
C GLU A 55 2.47 0.58 15.35
N MET A 56 2.80 1.67 14.68
CA MET A 56 1.99 2.23 13.60
C MET A 56 1.86 1.26 12.41
N ALA A 57 2.90 0.52 12.08
CA ALA A 57 2.86 -0.43 10.96
C ALA A 57 1.78 -1.51 11.17
N TYR A 58 1.62 -2.02 12.38
CA TYR A 58 0.59 -3.03 12.69
C TYR A 58 -0.83 -2.43 12.62
N VAL A 59 -0.99 -1.20 13.11
CA VAL A 59 -2.27 -0.47 13.04
C VAL A 59 -2.67 -0.23 11.58
N MET A 60 -1.73 0.19 10.74
CA MET A 60 -2.00 0.50 9.32
C MET A 60 -2.25 -0.76 8.47
N ALA A 61 -1.68 -1.91 8.83
CA ALA A 61 -1.88 -3.16 8.11
C ALA A 61 -3.24 -3.81 8.38
N LEU A 62 -3.85 -3.56 9.54
CA LEU A 62 -5.06 -4.26 9.97
C LEU A 62 -6.25 -4.17 9.00
N PRO A 63 -6.61 -3.01 8.42
CA PRO A 63 -7.71 -2.95 7.47
C PRO A 63 -7.49 -3.81 6.21
N ASN A 64 -6.25 -3.93 5.73
CA ASN A 64 -5.91 -4.81 4.62
C ASN A 64 -6.01 -6.30 5.02
N MET A 65 -5.59 -6.66 6.24
CA MET A 65 -5.80 -8.03 6.75
C MET A 65 -7.28 -8.38 6.82
N ALA A 66 -8.12 -7.44 7.24
CA ALA A 66 -9.56 -7.65 7.32
C ALA A 66 -10.22 -7.82 5.94
N THR A 67 -9.83 -7.03 4.94
CA THR A 67 -10.34 -7.18 3.57
C THR A 67 -9.92 -8.50 2.93
N ALA A 68 -8.66 -8.93 3.14
CA ALA A 68 -8.18 -10.24 2.68
C ALA A 68 -8.93 -11.40 3.38
N ALA A 69 -9.10 -11.31 4.70
CA ALA A 69 -9.85 -12.31 5.46
C ALA A 69 -11.32 -12.40 4.99
N TYR A 70 -11.94 -11.26 4.71
CA TYR A 70 -13.29 -11.20 4.14
C TYR A 70 -13.36 -11.90 2.78
N TYR A 71 -12.44 -11.60 1.86
CA TYR A 71 -12.40 -12.23 0.54
C TYR A 71 -12.28 -13.76 0.64
N HIS A 72 -11.45 -14.26 1.54
CA HIS A 72 -11.22 -15.70 1.73
C HIS A 72 -12.26 -16.39 2.61
N GLY A 73 -13.31 -15.67 3.05
CA GLY A 73 -14.39 -16.20 3.89
C GLY A 73 -13.98 -16.49 5.33
N LYS A 74 -12.88 -15.89 5.79
CA LYS A 74 -12.39 -16.01 7.18
C LYS A 74 -12.95 -14.92 8.10
N ALA A 75 -13.47 -13.83 7.55
CA ALA A 75 -14.20 -12.78 8.26
C ALA A 75 -15.54 -12.49 7.58
N GLN A 76 -16.50 -11.95 8.31
CA GLN A 76 -17.86 -11.72 7.82
C GLN A 76 -18.23 -10.24 7.90
N ALA A 77 -18.77 -9.72 6.81
CA ALA A 77 -19.35 -8.38 6.73
C ALA A 77 -20.33 -8.29 5.53
N PRO A 78 -21.17 -7.26 5.44
CA PRO A 78 -22.05 -7.05 4.29
C PRO A 78 -21.32 -6.75 2.98
N SER A 79 -20.15 -6.11 3.05
CA SER A 79 -19.31 -5.79 1.88
C SER A 79 -17.85 -5.58 2.29
N VAL A 80 -16.96 -5.45 1.29
CA VAL A 80 -15.53 -5.14 1.53
C VAL A 80 -15.35 -3.76 2.16
N GLU A 81 -16.16 -2.77 1.77
CA GLU A 81 -16.14 -1.45 2.37
C GLU A 81 -16.56 -1.49 3.85
N ALA A 82 -17.55 -2.32 4.17
CA ALA A 82 -18.04 -2.46 5.55
C ALA A 82 -16.99 -3.09 6.46
N ILE A 83 -16.29 -4.15 6.03
CA ILE A 83 -15.22 -4.75 6.83
C ILE A 83 -14.02 -3.81 6.95
N ALA A 84 -13.67 -3.10 5.87
CA ALA A 84 -12.60 -2.12 5.89
C ALA A 84 -12.87 -0.99 6.88
N GLU A 85 -14.12 -0.48 6.92
CA GLU A 85 -14.50 0.58 7.86
C GLU A 85 -14.48 0.10 9.31
N GLN A 86 -15.04 -1.09 9.59
CA GLN A 86 -14.94 -1.69 10.93
C GLN A 86 -13.48 -1.81 11.38
N ALA A 87 -12.61 -2.29 10.49
CA ALA A 87 -11.20 -2.46 10.79
C ALA A 87 -10.48 -1.12 10.98
N ARG A 88 -10.79 -0.06 10.19
CA ARG A 88 -10.25 1.29 10.39
C ARG A 88 -10.57 1.82 11.79
N GLN A 89 -11.85 1.77 12.18
CA GLN A 89 -12.29 2.26 13.48
C GLN A 89 -11.62 1.51 14.64
N PHE A 90 -11.52 0.19 14.53
CA PHE A 90 -10.85 -0.61 15.52
C PHE A 90 -9.34 -0.35 15.55
N ALA A 91 -8.71 -0.21 14.39
CA ALA A 91 -7.27 0.02 14.25
C ALA A 91 -6.80 1.30 14.96
N ILE A 92 -7.45 2.44 14.69
CA ILE A 92 -7.05 3.75 15.27
C ILE A 92 -7.56 3.97 16.70
N GLY A 93 -8.46 3.13 17.17
CA GLY A 93 -9.06 3.21 18.52
C GLY A 93 -8.50 2.15 19.47
N PRO A 94 -9.27 1.08 19.71
CA PRO A 94 -8.90 0.08 20.72
C PRO A 94 -7.56 -0.61 20.44
N TYR A 95 -7.26 -0.95 19.18
CA TYR A 95 -6.03 -1.66 18.85
C TYR A 95 -4.79 -0.79 19.05
N ALA A 96 -4.77 0.43 18.49
CA ALA A 96 -3.66 1.36 18.70
C ALA A 96 -3.43 1.64 20.19
N THR A 97 -4.52 1.84 20.96
CA THR A 97 -4.44 2.05 22.40
C THR A 97 -3.82 0.85 23.11
N ALA A 98 -4.23 -0.37 22.75
CA ALA A 98 -3.70 -1.60 23.34
C ALA A 98 -2.19 -1.76 23.05
N LEU A 99 -1.77 -1.51 21.81
CA LEU A 99 -0.36 -1.59 21.44
C LEU A 99 0.49 -0.56 22.21
N MET A 100 -0.01 0.67 22.38
CA MET A 100 0.68 1.73 23.12
C MET A 100 0.79 1.46 24.61
N LYS A 101 -0.13 0.69 25.22
CA LYS A 101 -0.03 0.25 26.62
C LYS A 101 1.07 -0.80 26.81
N GLY A 102 1.45 -1.55 25.77
CA GLY A 102 2.51 -2.55 25.84
C GLY A 102 2.27 -3.59 26.94
N GLN A 103 3.22 -3.73 27.85
CA GLN A 103 3.15 -4.69 28.97
C GLN A 103 2.16 -4.27 30.07
N ASP A 104 1.74 -3.01 30.10
CA ASP A 104 0.74 -2.49 31.07
C ASP A 104 -0.70 -2.73 30.60
N LEU A 105 -0.90 -3.41 29.45
CA LEU A 105 -2.24 -3.73 28.94
C LEU A 105 -2.97 -4.71 29.87
N PRO A 106 -4.10 -4.33 30.49
CA PRO A 106 -4.85 -5.22 31.37
C PRO A 106 -5.31 -6.49 30.66
N ALA A 107 -5.28 -7.63 31.35
CA ALA A 107 -5.63 -8.92 30.76
C ALA A 107 -7.03 -8.96 30.13
N ALA A 108 -8.01 -8.30 30.74
CA ALA A 108 -9.36 -8.22 30.18
C ALA A 108 -9.42 -7.40 28.88
N GLU A 109 -8.70 -6.28 28.81
CA GLU A 109 -8.61 -5.49 27.58
C GLU A 109 -7.86 -6.26 26.49
N ARG A 110 -6.75 -6.94 26.84
CA ARG A 110 -6.01 -7.80 25.92
C ARG A 110 -6.92 -8.88 25.33
N ALA A 111 -7.72 -9.55 26.14
CA ALA A 111 -8.66 -10.57 25.68
C ALA A 111 -9.70 -9.99 24.70
N SER A 112 -10.26 -8.81 25.01
CA SER A 112 -11.22 -8.13 24.14
C SER A 112 -10.59 -7.73 22.80
N VAL A 113 -9.40 -7.16 22.81
CA VAL A 113 -8.67 -6.75 21.59
C VAL A 113 -8.30 -7.98 20.75
N ARG A 114 -7.84 -9.05 21.38
CA ARG A 114 -7.51 -10.32 20.70
C ARG A 114 -8.74 -10.92 20.03
N ALA A 115 -9.88 -10.99 20.70
CA ALA A 115 -11.12 -11.51 20.13
C ALA A 115 -11.58 -10.71 18.91
N GLU A 116 -11.49 -9.38 18.95
CA GLU A 116 -11.85 -8.54 17.81
C GLU A 116 -10.85 -8.64 16.68
N LEU A 117 -9.53 -8.72 16.96
CA LEU A 117 -8.53 -9.04 15.95
C LEU A 117 -8.83 -10.37 15.26
N SER A 118 -9.16 -11.43 16.04
CA SER A 118 -9.54 -12.73 15.48
C SER A 118 -10.76 -12.63 14.56
N ARG A 119 -11.79 -11.90 14.99
CA ARG A 119 -13.00 -11.66 14.20
C ARG A 119 -12.71 -10.95 12.87
N LEU A 120 -11.85 -9.94 12.89
CA LEU A 120 -11.52 -9.13 11.72
C LEU A 120 -10.55 -9.83 10.77
N THR A 121 -9.57 -10.53 11.30
CA THR A 121 -8.46 -11.10 10.52
C THR A 121 -8.63 -12.58 10.20
N GLY A 122 -9.57 -13.26 10.85
CA GLY A 122 -9.72 -14.71 10.71
C GLY A 122 -8.61 -15.55 11.33
N LEU A 123 -7.66 -14.91 12.02
CA LEU A 123 -6.57 -15.60 12.72
C LEU A 123 -7.04 -16.15 14.05
N SER A 124 -6.46 -17.28 14.50
CA SER A 124 -6.81 -17.85 15.80
C SER A 124 -6.35 -16.96 16.95
N GLU A 125 -7.12 -16.91 18.04
CA GLU A 125 -6.73 -16.18 19.25
C GLU A 125 -5.39 -16.67 19.82
N ALA A 126 -5.11 -17.98 19.71
CA ALA A 126 -3.84 -18.54 20.15
C ALA A 126 -2.64 -18.00 19.36
N PHE A 127 -2.78 -17.89 18.04
CA PHE A 127 -1.74 -17.27 17.19
C PHE A 127 -1.55 -15.78 17.50
N LEU A 128 -2.65 -15.05 17.69
CA LEU A 128 -2.61 -13.64 18.05
C LEU A 128 -1.93 -13.39 19.40
N ASP A 129 -2.14 -14.28 20.38
CA ASP A 129 -1.42 -14.22 21.66
C ASP A 129 0.08 -14.49 21.51
N GLN A 130 0.45 -15.52 20.73
CA GLN A 130 1.85 -15.85 20.43
C GLN A 130 2.56 -14.70 19.68
N ALA A 131 1.83 -13.98 18.84
CA ALA A 131 2.33 -12.81 18.11
C ALA A 131 2.31 -11.52 18.94
N GLU A 132 1.97 -11.57 20.23
CA GLU A 132 1.81 -10.38 21.10
C GLU A 132 0.90 -9.32 20.48
N LEU A 133 -0.16 -9.75 19.81
CA LEU A 133 -1.10 -8.94 19.02
C LEU A 133 -0.46 -8.21 17.82
N ARG A 134 0.80 -8.49 17.49
CA ARG A 134 1.62 -7.83 16.46
C ARG A 134 1.91 -8.78 15.30
N VAL A 135 0.92 -8.91 14.42
CA VAL A 135 1.07 -9.76 13.24
C VAL A 135 1.69 -8.95 12.11
N THR A 136 2.83 -9.41 11.60
CA THR A 136 3.43 -8.83 10.39
C THR A 136 2.70 -9.34 9.15
N ASP A 137 2.79 -8.60 8.04
CA ASP A 137 2.19 -9.01 6.78
C ASP A 137 2.68 -10.41 6.34
N GLN A 138 3.97 -10.66 6.45
CA GLN A 138 4.58 -11.94 6.07
C GLN A 138 3.98 -13.13 6.84
N ARG A 139 3.80 -12.96 8.17
CA ARG A 139 3.14 -13.97 8.99
C ARG A 139 1.66 -14.12 8.60
N PHE A 140 0.99 -13.02 8.31
CA PHE A 140 -0.39 -13.04 7.88
C PHE A 140 -0.57 -13.80 6.56
N TYR A 141 0.31 -13.57 5.57
CA TYR A 141 0.24 -14.30 4.28
C TYR A 141 0.29 -15.81 4.47
N LYS A 142 1.14 -16.28 5.38
CA LYS A 142 1.31 -17.71 5.67
C LYS A 142 0.19 -18.28 6.53
N GLU A 143 -0.31 -17.49 7.51
CA GLU A 143 -1.23 -18.01 8.53
C GLU A 143 -2.69 -18.04 8.09
N LEU A 144 -3.14 -17.07 7.29
CA LEU A 144 -4.56 -16.89 6.96
C LEU A 144 -5.24 -18.15 6.43
N LEU A 145 -4.56 -18.88 5.53
CA LEU A 145 -5.08 -20.07 4.86
C LEU A 145 -4.26 -21.34 5.16
N ARG A 146 -3.48 -21.33 6.24
CA ARG A 146 -2.67 -22.48 6.66
C ARG A 146 -3.49 -23.76 6.80
N ASP A 147 -4.71 -23.67 7.30
CA ASP A 147 -5.64 -24.80 7.44
C ASP A 147 -6.09 -25.41 6.09
N ARG A 148 -5.81 -24.71 4.99
CA ARG A 148 -6.08 -25.17 3.62
C ARG A 148 -4.79 -25.56 2.86
N GLY A 149 -3.62 -25.50 3.51
CA GLY A 149 -2.33 -25.70 2.87
C GLY A 149 -1.99 -24.62 1.84
N LEU A 150 -2.43 -23.39 2.07
CA LEU A 150 -2.27 -22.29 1.12
C LEU A 150 -1.63 -21.06 1.77
N THR A 151 -0.88 -20.32 0.98
CA THR A 151 -0.41 -18.96 1.27
C THR A 151 -1.07 -17.93 0.34
N ILE A 152 -1.13 -16.67 0.74
CA ILE A 152 -1.72 -15.59 -0.06
C ILE A 152 -0.66 -14.65 -0.64
N GLY A 153 -1.02 -13.94 -1.71
CA GLY A 153 -0.14 -13.01 -2.40
C GLY A 153 0.05 -11.68 -1.68
N ARG A 154 1.23 -11.10 -1.86
CA ARG A 154 1.56 -9.74 -1.38
C ARG A 154 1.05 -8.65 -2.31
N LEU A 155 1.26 -8.82 -3.63
CA LEU A 155 0.77 -7.84 -4.61
C LEU A 155 -0.75 -7.86 -4.74
N ASP A 156 -1.35 -9.05 -4.58
CA ASP A 156 -2.79 -9.22 -4.54
C ASP A 156 -3.12 -10.41 -3.66
N SER A 157 -3.69 -10.14 -2.49
CA SER A 157 -3.99 -11.17 -1.48
C SER A 157 -5.09 -12.14 -1.87
N ARG A 158 -5.74 -11.96 -3.00
CA ARG A 158 -6.70 -12.92 -3.56
C ARG A 158 -6.02 -14.10 -4.24
N TYR A 159 -4.79 -13.91 -4.74
CA TYR A 159 -3.99 -15.01 -5.29
C TYR A 159 -3.52 -15.93 -4.18
N THR A 160 -3.58 -17.23 -4.45
CA THR A 160 -3.13 -18.26 -3.52
C THR A 160 -2.08 -19.15 -4.16
N GLY A 161 -1.19 -19.69 -3.35
CA GLY A 161 -0.16 -20.63 -3.77
C GLY A 161 0.13 -21.63 -2.67
N THR A 162 1.06 -22.54 -2.95
CA THR A 162 1.56 -23.54 -2.01
C THR A 162 3.04 -23.31 -1.77
N ASP A 163 3.46 -23.48 -0.53
CA ASP A 163 4.86 -23.45 -0.12
C ASP A 163 5.42 -24.88 -0.05
N TYR A 164 6.72 -25.02 0.26
CA TYR A 164 7.36 -26.32 0.46
C TYR A 164 6.65 -27.11 1.57
N ASP A 165 6.31 -26.45 2.67
CA ASP A 165 5.51 -27.01 3.76
C ASP A 165 4.63 -25.95 4.42
N ASP A 166 3.70 -26.41 5.28
CA ASP A 166 2.78 -25.51 5.97
C ASP A 166 3.31 -25.01 7.33
N ALA A 167 4.45 -25.53 7.80
CA ALA A 167 4.99 -25.21 9.13
C ALA A 167 5.80 -23.92 9.15
N GLY A 168 6.26 -23.45 8.00
CA GLY A 168 7.05 -22.21 7.87
C GLY A 168 6.36 -20.99 8.47
N GLU A 169 7.14 -20.04 8.95
CA GLU A 169 6.66 -18.76 9.49
C GLU A 169 6.32 -17.76 8.37
N TYR A 170 6.99 -17.89 7.24
CA TYR A 170 6.89 -16.97 6.09
C TYR A 170 6.60 -17.75 4.81
N PRO A 171 5.94 -17.14 3.81
CA PRO A 171 5.80 -17.75 2.50
C PRO A 171 7.15 -17.91 1.80
N ASP A 172 7.31 -18.99 1.03
CA ASP A 172 8.51 -19.19 0.21
C ASP A 172 8.59 -18.19 -0.95
N ASN A 173 7.42 -17.85 -1.53
CA ASN A 173 7.30 -16.95 -2.68
C ASN A 173 5.97 -16.20 -2.63
N ASP A 174 5.85 -15.19 -3.51
CA ASP A 174 4.61 -14.42 -3.69
C ASP A 174 3.77 -15.03 -4.84
N PRO A 175 2.63 -15.69 -4.55
CA PRO A 175 1.79 -16.27 -5.60
C PRO A 175 1.19 -15.25 -6.57
N SER A 176 1.00 -14.02 -6.15
CA SER A 176 0.54 -12.95 -7.04
C SER A 176 1.63 -12.49 -8.01
N PHE A 177 2.90 -12.63 -7.64
CA PHE A 177 4.04 -12.29 -8.51
C PHE A 177 4.29 -13.37 -9.57
N TYR A 178 4.54 -14.60 -9.17
CA TYR A 178 4.86 -15.65 -10.16
C TYR A 178 3.68 -16.00 -11.07
N GLY A 179 2.47 -15.65 -10.69
CA GLY A 179 1.27 -15.80 -11.53
C GLY A 179 1.25 -14.89 -12.77
N ILE A 180 2.05 -13.81 -12.77
CA ILE A 180 2.07 -12.78 -13.82
C ILE A 180 3.44 -12.58 -14.47
N ASP A 181 4.54 -12.86 -13.76
CA ASP A 181 5.91 -12.49 -14.14
C ASP A 181 6.29 -12.98 -15.55
N ALA A 182 6.10 -14.25 -15.84
CA ALA A 182 6.47 -14.83 -17.14
C ALA A 182 5.74 -14.14 -18.30
N GLY A 183 4.45 -13.83 -18.15
CA GLY A 183 3.65 -13.13 -19.16
C GLY A 183 4.14 -11.71 -19.41
N TYR A 184 4.40 -10.95 -18.34
CA TYR A 184 4.91 -9.59 -18.46
C TYR A 184 6.34 -9.54 -19.00
N THR A 185 7.21 -10.45 -18.57
CA THR A 185 8.58 -10.56 -19.10
C THR A 185 8.57 -10.86 -20.58
N ALA A 186 7.73 -11.79 -21.06
CA ALA A 186 7.59 -12.06 -22.49
C ALA A 186 7.05 -10.85 -23.25
N ALA A 187 6.02 -10.19 -22.71
CA ALA A 187 5.39 -9.04 -23.35
C ALA A 187 6.33 -7.85 -23.50
N ILE A 188 7.09 -7.47 -22.44
CA ILE A 188 8.02 -6.34 -22.50
C ILE A 188 9.16 -6.60 -23.48
N ASN A 189 9.69 -7.81 -23.53
CA ASN A 189 10.73 -8.18 -24.49
C ASN A 189 10.20 -8.14 -25.95
N ALA A 190 8.99 -8.64 -26.19
CA ALA A 190 8.37 -8.56 -27.51
C ALA A 190 8.10 -7.11 -27.93
N TRP A 191 7.63 -6.28 -27.02
CA TRP A 191 7.35 -4.87 -27.26
C TRP A 191 8.61 -4.06 -27.55
N THR A 192 9.62 -4.17 -26.72
CA THR A 192 10.87 -3.39 -26.84
C THR A 192 11.63 -3.76 -28.10
N ARG A 193 11.81 -5.05 -28.38
CA ARG A 193 12.57 -5.53 -29.56
C ARG A 193 11.77 -5.49 -30.86
N GLY A 194 10.49 -5.89 -30.81
CA GLY A 194 9.64 -5.95 -31.99
C GLY A 194 9.02 -4.60 -32.35
N THR A 195 8.23 -4.02 -31.47
CA THR A 195 7.45 -2.79 -31.77
C THR A 195 8.30 -1.54 -31.74
N LEU A 196 9.18 -1.39 -30.73
CA LEU A 196 10.05 -0.22 -30.60
C LEU A 196 11.35 -0.36 -31.41
N GLY A 197 11.68 -1.55 -31.93
CA GLY A 197 12.91 -1.80 -32.67
C GLY A 197 14.18 -1.54 -31.90
N PHE A 198 14.14 -1.66 -30.54
CA PHE A 198 15.30 -1.41 -29.72
C PHE A 198 16.22 -2.63 -29.70
N GLU A 199 17.34 -2.50 -30.40
CA GLU A 199 18.37 -3.54 -30.51
C GLU A 199 19.34 -3.46 -29.35
N THR A 200 19.41 -4.52 -28.54
CA THR A 200 20.33 -4.63 -27.41
C THR A 200 20.57 -6.09 -27.03
N ASP A 201 21.80 -6.41 -26.66
CA ASP A 201 22.17 -7.71 -26.08
C ASP A 201 21.95 -7.75 -24.56
N ARG A 202 21.55 -6.63 -23.96
CA ARG A 202 21.26 -6.57 -22.52
C ARG A 202 19.96 -7.26 -22.20
N GLU A 203 19.96 -8.01 -21.12
CA GLU A 203 18.74 -8.54 -20.53
C GLU A 203 17.88 -7.40 -19.94
N TYR A 204 16.58 -7.43 -20.18
CA TYR A 204 15.65 -6.54 -19.51
C TYR A 204 15.38 -7.05 -18.09
N GLN A 205 15.89 -6.33 -17.11
CA GLN A 205 15.66 -6.65 -15.70
C GLN A 205 14.37 -5.98 -15.24
N ALA A 206 13.30 -6.73 -15.15
CA ALA A 206 12.02 -6.23 -14.66
C ALA A 206 12.12 -5.76 -13.21
N ILE A 207 12.88 -6.49 -12.38
CA ILE A 207 13.21 -6.12 -11.00
C ILE A 207 14.73 -6.23 -10.82
N GLY A 208 15.40 -5.07 -10.73
CA GLY A 208 16.83 -5.00 -10.48
C GLY A 208 17.11 -4.81 -8.98
N SER A 209 17.94 -5.68 -8.39
CA SER A 209 18.38 -5.55 -6.99
C SER A 209 19.44 -4.46 -6.79
N ASP A 210 20.24 -4.16 -7.81
CA ASP A 210 21.38 -3.25 -7.71
C ASP A 210 21.02 -1.79 -7.37
N PRO A 211 19.95 -1.18 -7.92
CA PRO A 211 19.59 0.18 -7.54
C PRO A 211 19.33 0.36 -6.06
N GLY A 212 18.77 -0.65 -5.38
CA GLY A 212 18.45 -0.60 -3.95
C GLY A 212 19.67 -0.39 -3.05
N ARG A 213 20.85 -0.83 -3.49
CA ARG A 213 22.12 -0.66 -2.73
C ARG A 213 22.59 0.78 -2.65
N TYR A 214 22.21 1.60 -3.63
CA TYR A 214 22.64 2.99 -3.77
C TYR A 214 21.52 3.97 -3.44
N TRP A 215 20.37 3.47 -2.97
CA TRP A 215 19.23 4.30 -2.69
C TRP A 215 19.43 5.08 -1.39
N ASP A 216 19.34 6.39 -1.46
CA ASP A 216 19.43 7.24 -0.28
C ASP A 216 18.04 7.43 0.37
N TRP A 217 17.80 6.69 1.42
CA TRP A 217 16.58 6.76 2.23
C TRP A 217 16.58 7.91 3.22
N THR A 218 17.70 8.65 3.37
CA THR A 218 17.87 9.70 4.39
C THR A 218 17.57 11.11 3.88
N LEU A 219 17.50 11.30 2.57
CA LEU A 219 17.40 12.61 1.92
C LEU A 219 16.34 13.56 2.50
N PRO A 220 15.08 13.14 2.73
CA PRO A 220 14.06 14.06 3.23
C PRO A 220 14.25 14.47 4.69
N SER A 221 14.83 13.60 5.50
CA SER A 221 15.04 13.82 6.94
C SER A 221 16.41 14.43 7.26
N ARG A 222 17.25 14.66 6.28
CA ARG A 222 18.65 15.08 6.44
C ARG A 222 19.41 14.20 7.42
N GLY A 223 19.19 12.91 7.36
CA GLY A 223 19.81 11.92 8.25
C GLY A 223 19.24 11.85 9.68
N ARG A 224 18.14 12.52 9.95
CA ARG A 224 17.52 12.59 11.29
C ARG A 224 16.12 11.98 11.32
N GLY A 225 15.91 10.82 10.76
CA GLY A 225 14.65 10.12 10.84
C GLY A 225 14.85 8.64 10.63
N ALA A 226 14.09 7.81 11.35
CA ALA A 226 14.13 6.38 11.18
C ALA A 226 13.44 5.92 9.88
N TYR A 227 12.49 6.74 9.36
CA TYR A 227 11.65 6.38 8.22
C TYR A 227 11.52 7.53 7.23
N LEU A 228 11.55 7.17 5.95
CA LEU A 228 11.27 8.11 4.87
C LEU A 228 9.79 8.53 4.93
N ASN A 229 9.53 9.84 4.97
CA ASN A 229 8.19 10.42 4.84
C ASN A 229 8.24 11.59 3.86
N VAL A 230 7.54 11.48 2.75
CA VAL A 230 7.47 12.47 1.67
C VAL A 230 6.08 13.11 1.52
N ALA A 231 5.08 12.68 2.29
CA ALA A 231 3.75 13.27 2.26
C ALA A 231 3.73 14.79 2.54
N PRO A 232 4.58 15.35 3.42
CA PRO A 232 4.66 16.80 3.64
C PRO A 232 4.96 17.59 2.37
N PHE A 233 5.71 17.06 1.40
CA PHE A 233 6.03 17.76 0.15
C PHE A 233 4.80 17.98 -0.72
N ILE A 234 3.89 16.99 -0.76
CA ILE A 234 2.58 17.15 -1.42
C ILE A 234 1.77 18.23 -0.71
N GLY A 235 1.73 18.22 0.62
CA GLY A 235 1.03 19.23 1.41
C GLY A 235 1.56 20.64 1.16
N ASP A 236 2.88 20.80 1.10
CA ASP A 236 3.53 22.08 0.81
C ASP A 236 3.14 22.59 -0.58
N ALA A 237 3.26 21.76 -1.60
CA ALA A 237 2.88 22.12 -2.97
C ALA A 237 1.38 22.46 -3.09
N MET A 238 0.50 21.68 -2.47
CA MET A 238 -0.95 21.94 -2.48
C MET A 238 -1.33 23.23 -1.76
N ARG A 239 -0.57 23.68 -0.76
CA ARG A 239 -0.81 24.96 -0.09
C ARG A 239 -0.32 26.14 -0.92
N GLN A 240 0.78 25.98 -1.66
CA GLN A 240 1.33 27.01 -2.54
C GLN A 240 0.54 27.13 -3.84
N ASN A 241 0.11 26.00 -4.39
CA ASN A 241 -0.69 25.92 -5.61
C ASN A 241 -2.14 25.52 -5.27
N SER A 242 -3.05 26.51 -5.22
CA SER A 242 -4.46 26.30 -4.88
C SER A 242 -5.24 25.49 -5.94
N GLN A 243 -4.67 25.29 -7.14
CA GLN A 243 -5.28 24.52 -8.21
C GLN A 243 -4.80 23.06 -8.24
N LEU A 244 -3.76 22.72 -7.48
CA LEU A 244 -3.24 21.36 -7.41
C LEU A 244 -4.19 20.45 -6.68
N ARG A 245 -4.62 19.37 -7.35
CA ARG A 245 -5.47 18.30 -6.80
C ARG A 245 -4.74 16.97 -6.83
N THR A 246 -5.14 16.06 -5.97
CA THR A 246 -4.52 14.73 -5.86
C THR A 246 -5.57 13.63 -5.99
N PHE A 247 -5.39 12.78 -7.00
CA PHE A 247 -6.10 11.52 -7.18
C PHE A 247 -5.31 10.40 -6.52
N VAL A 248 -5.98 9.54 -5.75
CA VAL A 248 -5.38 8.40 -5.07
C VAL A 248 -6.17 7.15 -5.43
N GLY A 249 -5.56 6.23 -6.18
CA GLY A 249 -6.14 4.93 -6.52
C GLY A 249 -5.54 3.82 -5.65
N GLN A 250 -6.40 3.05 -4.95
CA GLN A 250 -5.98 1.98 -4.03
C GLN A 250 -6.76 0.69 -4.28
N GLY A 251 -6.07 -0.44 -4.26
CA GLY A 251 -6.69 -1.76 -4.25
C GLY A 251 -7.01 -2.24 -2.82
N TRP A 252 -8.20 -2.82 -2.61
CA TRP A 252 -8.60 -3.37 -1.33
C TRP A 252 -7.68 -4.50 -0.83
N TYR A 253 -7.02 -5.21 -1.77
CA TYR A 253 -6.26 -6.43 -1.51
C TYR A 253 -4.75 -6.26 -1.71
N ASP A 254 -4.28 -5.00 -1.73
CA ASP A 254 -2.88 -4.62 -1.92
C ASP A 254 -2.12 -4.60 -0.58
N PHE A 255 -1.22 -5.56 -0.37
CA PHE A 255 -0.31 -5.54 0.79
C PHE A 255 1.07 -4.97 0.49
N ALA A 256 1.38 -4.69 -0.77
CA ALA A 256 2.63 -3.98 -1.09
C ALA A 256 2.58 -2.54 -0.59
N THR A 257 1.42 -1.89 -0.77
CA THR A 257 1.14 -0.53 -0.32
C THR A 257 -0.28 -0.46 0.27
N PRO A 258 -0.47 -0.89 1.52
CA PRO A 258 -1.76 -0.94 2.19
C PRO A 258 -2.53 0.37 2.10
N PHE A 259 -3.81 0.29 1.70
CA PHE A 259 -4.64 1.47 1.46
C PHE A 259 -4.77 2.38 2.67
N PHE A 260 -4.82 1.83 3.88
CA PHE A 260 -4.95 2.63 5.09
C PHE A 260 -3.68 3.42 5.42
N GLY A 261 -2.50 2.91 5.04
CA GLY A 261 -1.25 3.66 5.11
C GLY A 261 -1.24 4.89 4.19
N ALA A 262 -1.84 4.78 2.99
CA ALA A 262 -2.01 5.90 2.07
C ALA A 262 -3.00 6.95 2.63
N GLU A 263 -4.15 6.50 3.16
CA GLU A 263 -5.12 7.36 3.83
C GLU A 263 -4.47 8.11 5.00
N TYR A 264 -3.75 7.37 5.86
CA TYR A 264 -3.01 7.95 6.98
C TYR A 264 -2.03 9.04 6.52
N SER A 265 -1.25 8.75 5.49
CA SER A 265 -0.20 9.66 5.00
C SER A 265 -0.77 10.96 4.45
N LEU A 266 -1.92 10.91 3.79
CA LEU A 266 -2.56 12.06 3.15
C LEU A 266 -3.60 12.77 4.04
N ASN A 267 -4.12 12.12 5.07
CA ASN A 267 -4.99 12.75 6.07
C ASN A 267 -4.15 13.36 7.21
N ARG A 268 -3.36 14.39 6.89
CA ARG A 268 -2.49 15.07 7.84
C ARG A 268 -2.70 16.59 7.81
N VAL A 269 -2.37 17.22 8.94
CA VAL A 269 -2.38 18.67 9.03
C VAL A 269 -1.48 19.27 7.94
N GLY A 270 -2.02 20.24 7.23
CA GLY A 270 -1.33 20.91 6.13
C GLY A 270 -1.55 20.29 4.75
N ILE A 271 -2.34 19.21 4.64
CA ILE A 271 -2.82 18.69 3.34
C ILE A 271 -4.29 19.08 3.17
N PRO A 272 -4.65 19.88 2.15
CA PRO A 272 -6.02 20.29 1.89
C PRO A 272 -6.89 19.10 1.47
N GLN A 273 -7.77 18.65 2.37
CA GLN A 273 -8.58 17.45 2.18
C GLN A 273 -9.65 17.58 1.11
N ASP A 274 -10.14 18.76 0.86
CA ASP A 274 -11.11 19.09 -0.20
C ASP A 274 -10.58 18.91 -1.62
N ARG A 275 -9.27 18.67 -1.76
CA ARG A 275 -8.58 18.50 -3.03
C ARG A 275 -7.86 17.14 -3.14
N VAL A 276 -8.13 16.20 -2.23
CA VAL A 276 -7.64 14.80 -2.27
C VAL A 276 -8.83 13.88 -2.50
N GLU A 277 -8.79 13.09 -3.57
CA GLU A 277 -9.84 12.16 -3.94
C GLU A 277 -9.34 10.72 -3.85
N PHE A 278 -9.93 9.91 -2.96
CA PHE A 278 -9.63 8.48 -2.86
C PHE A 278 -10.60 7.64 -3.69
N HIS A 279 -10.05 6.73 -4.48
CA HIS A 279 -10.77 5.77 -5.30
C HIS A 279 -10.29 4.35 -4.97
N TYR A 280 -11.24 3.47 -4.68
CA TYR A 280 -10.94 2.08 -4.32
C TYR A 280 -11.38 1.12 -5.41
N TYR A 281 -10.58 0.05 -5.57
CA TYR A 281 -10.74 -0.94 -6.62
C TYR A 281 -10.80 -2.35 -6.00
N ASP A 282 -11.60 -3.22 -6.62
CA ASP A 282 -11.67 -4.63 -6.27
C ASP A 282 -10.45 -5.39 -6.82
N ALA A 283 -9.27 -4.95 -6.41
CA ALA A 283 -7.99 -5.31 -6.96
C ALA A 283 -6.89 -5.30 -5.89
N GLY A 284 -5.73 -5.84 -6.25
CA GLY A 284 -4.48 -5.69 -5.53
C GLY A 284 -3.66 -4.48 -6.00
N HIS A 285 -2.34 -4.61 -5.95
CA HIS A 285 -1.35 -3.57 -6.26
C HIS A 285 -1.44 -3.03 -7.68
N MET A 286 -1.61 -3.93 -8.65
CA MET A 286 -1.73 -3.61 -10.07
C MET A 286 -3.19 -3.76 -10.49
N MET A 287 -4.02 -2.77 -10.18
CA MET A 287 -5.46 -2.84 -10.41
C MET A 287 -5.84 -2.95 -11.90
N TYR A 288 -4.96 -2.57 -12.79
CA TYR A 288 -5.15 -2.66 -14.25
C TYR A 288 -4.98 -4.08 -14.82
N ILE A 289 -4.55 -5.06 -14.03
CA ILE A 289 -4.51 -6.48 -14.43
C ILE A 289 -5.92 -7.02 -14.72
N ARG A 290 -6.89 -6.59 -13.92
CA ARG A 290 -8.29 -6.96 -14.08
C ARG A 290 -8.99 -5.95 -14.98
N ASP A 291 -9.66 -6.44 -16.02
CA ASP A 291 -10.26 -5.59 -17.08
C ASP A 291 -11.29 -4.61 -16.54
N GLU A 292 -12.15 -5.03 -15.62
CA GLU A 292 -13.17 -4.18 -15.00
C GLU A 292 -12.56 -3.04 -14.21
N ASP A 293 -11.54 -3.33 -13.39
CA ASP A 293 -10.85 -2.33 -12.58
C ASP A 293 -9.98 -1.41 -13.45
N ARG A 294 -9.35 -1.93 -14.50
CA ARG A 294 -8.64 -1.12 -15.51
C ARG A 294 -9.59 -0.14 -16.17
N ALA A 295 -10.77 -0.60 -16.57
CA ALA A 295 -11.77 0.26 -17.17
C ALA A 295 -12.30 1.31 -16.20
N LYS A 296 -12.53 0.93 -14.91
CA LYS A 296 -12.93 1.85 -13.85
C LYS A 296 -11.83 2.89 -13.60
N LEU A 297 -10.57 2.47 -13.41
CA LEU A 297 -9.42 3.35 -13.19
C LEU A 297 -9.29 4.37 -14.34
N SER A 298 -9.41 3.91 -15.59
CA SER A 298 -9.36 4.78 -16.77
C SER A 298 -10.48 5.83 -16.77
N ARG A 299 -11.70 5.47 -16.37
CA ARG A 299 -12.81 6.42 -16.26
C ARG A 299 -12.57 7.44 -15.14
N ASP A 300 -12.15 6.97 -13.97
CA ASP A 300 -11.94 7.80 -12.79
C ASP A 300 -10.82 8.83 -13.03
N ILE A 301 -9.69 8.40 -13.58
CA ILE A 301 -8.58 9.30 -13.95
C ILE A 301 -9.02 10.32 -15.01
N ARG A 302 -9.79 9.91 -16.03
CA ARG A 302 -10.32 10.84 -17.03
C ARG A 302 -11.28 11.84 -16.42
N ALA A 303 -12.12 11.43 -15.47
CA ALA A 303 -13.01 12.31 -14.74
C ALA A 303 -12.20 13.33 -13.92
N PHE A 304 -11.20 12.88 -13.18
CA PHE A 304 -10.29 13.73 -12.42
C PHE A 304 -9.58 14.77 -13.30
N ILE A 305 -9.05 14.38 -14.46
CA ILE A 305 -8.37 15.28 -15.39
C ILE A 305 -9.33 16.33 -15.97
N ARG A 306 -10.59 15.96 -16.21
CA ARG A 306 -11.59 16.85 -16.80
C ARG A 306 -12.30 17.77 -15.81
N ALA A 307 -12.36 17.39 -14.54
CA ALA A 307 -12.88 18.25 -13.48
C ALA A 307 -11.92 19.44 -13.30
N ARG A 308 -12.44 20.67 -13.43
CA ARG A 308 -11.67 21.92 -13.29
C ARG A 308 -11.94 22.57 -11.95
#